data_e9248479886a609ec73905ec6c1900af
#
_entry.id   e9248479886a609ec73905ec6c1900af
#
_cell.length_a   1.000
_cell.length_b   1.000
_cell.length_c   1.000
_cell.angle_alpha   90.00
_cell.angle_beta   90.00
_cell.angle_gamma   90.00
#
_symmetry.space_group_name_H-M   'P 1'
#
loop_
_entity.id
_entity.type
_entity.pdbx_description
1 polymer ?
#
loop_
_entity_poly.entity_id
_entity_poly.type
_entity_poly.pdbx_seq_one_letter_code
_entity_poly.pdbx_strand_id
1 'polypeptide(L)'
;LEDTYAFYAKYLYDMAKEQSVLGGKVPHVVPSCGVEDAACVWGDAACIIPWNLYLFYGDKSILEDQFVSMKSWVDYITKVDGDNHGWRYVFHFGDWLALDNPVQGAEQVMGATDEEFIANLYYAISAGIVGKAAGVLGYREEQEKYQKLSEEQFAVVQEEYYSATGRCCIKTQTALLLTLKYHLS
;
A
#
# COMPACT_ATOMS: atom_id res chain seq x y z
N LEU A 1 13.24 -3.57 -22.87
CA LEU A 1 12.21 -3.83 -21.86
C LEU A 1 11.54 -5.14 -22.23
N GLU A 2 11.61 -6.13 -21.36
CA GLU A 2 10.90 -7.40 -21.55
C GLU A 2 9.40 -7.19 -21.32
N ASP A 3 8.56 -7.88 -22.09
CA ASP A 3 7.12 -7.90 -21.86
C ASP A 3 6.83 -8.82 -20.67
N THR A 4 6.51 -8.22 -19.52
CA THR A 4 6.23 -8.94 -18.27
C THR A 4 4.74 -8.98 -17.92
N TYR A 5 3.85 -8.48 -18.80
CA TYR A 5 2.42 -8.39 -18.54
C TYR A 5 1.82 -9.74 -18.12
N ALA A 6 2.01 -10.77 -18.93
CA ALA A 6 1.45 -12.10 -18.66
C ALA A 6 1.94 -12.70 -17.34
N PHE A 7 3.20 -12.47 -17.00
CA PHE A 7 3.76 -12.91 -15.72
C PHE A 7 3.06 -12.24 -14.53
N TYR A 8 2.93 -10.92 -14.57
CA TYR A 8 2.27 -10.20 -13.48
C TYR A 8 0.76 -10.45 -13.42
N ALA A 9 0.09 -10.61 -14.56
CA ALA A 9 -1.33 -10.99 -14.59
C ALA A 9 -1.56 -12.34 -13.91
N LYS A 10 -0.68 -13.33 -14.18
CA LYS A 10 -0.73 -14.63 -13.51
C LYS A 10 -0.46 -14.53 -12.00
N TYR A 11 0.56 -13.77 -11.62
CA TYR A 11 0.89 -13.53 -10.21
C TYR A 11 -0.28 -12.90 -9.45
N LEU A 12 -0.91 -11.86 -10.03
CA LEU A 12 -2.07 -11.19 -9.46
C LEU A 12 -3.28 -12.14 -9.33
N TYR A 13 -3.48 -13.01 -10.31
CA TYR A 13 -4.53 -14.03 -10.22
C TYR A 13 -4.32 -14.96 -9.04
N ASP A 14 -3.10 -15.46 -8.84
CA ASP A 14 -2.78 -16.37 -7.72
C ASP A 14 -2.95 -15.63 -6.37
N MET A 15 -2.46 -14.41 -6.27
CA MET A 15 -2.60 -13.57 -5.09
C MET A 15 -4.07 -13.32 -4.73
N ALA A 16 -4.91 -12.97 -5.71
CA ALA A 16 -6.34 -12.74 -5.50
C ALA A 16 -7.07 -14.03 -5.03
N LYS A 17 -6.63 -15.20 -5.48
CA LYS A 17 -7.16 -16.50 -5.02
C LYS A 17 -6.88 -16.74 -3.54
N GLU A 18 -5.64 -16.54 -3.10
CA GLU A 18 -5.30 -16.66 -1.68
C GLU A 18 -6.00 -15.59 -0.83
N GLN A 19 -5.96 -14.34 -1.28
CA GLN A 19 -6.65 -13.24 -0.62
C GLN A 19 -8.14 -13.52 -0.37
N SER A 20 -8.81 -14.16 -1.33
CA SER A 20 -10.25 -14.44 -1.25
C SER A 20 -10.62 -15.37 -0.09
N VAL A 21 -9.73 -16.27 0.32
CA VAL A 21 -9.94 -17.18 1.45
C VAL A 21 -9.39 -16.64 2.76
N LEU A 22 -8.57 -15.58 2.70
CA LEU A 22 -7.95 -14.92 3.85
C LEU A 22 -8.69 -13.65 4.31
N GLY A 23 -9.95 -13.48 3.89
CA GLY A 23 -10.79 -12.36 4.33
C GLY A 23 -10.31 -10.98 3.87
N GLY A 24 -9.66 -10.92 2.71
CA GLY A 24 -9.12 -9.70 2.11
C GLY A 24 -7.64 -9.45 2.41
N LYS A 25 -7.02 -10.19 3.33
CA LYS A 25 -5.58 -10.15 3.58
C LYS A 25 -4.80 -10.61 2.35
N VAL A 26 -3.76 -9.86 2.02
CA VAL A 26 -2.72 -10.30 1.09
C VAL A 26 -1.53 -10.80 1.90
N PRO A 27 -1.19 -12.09 1.82
CA PRO A 27 -0.08 -12.63 2.59
C PRO A 27 1.26 -12.09 2.10
N HIS A 28 2.29 -12.16 2.95
CA HIS A 28 3.63 -11.64 2.64
C HIS A 28 4.24 -12.29 1.39
N VAL A 29 3.90 -13.53 1.10
CA VAL A 29 4.34 -14.29 -0.07
C VAL A 29 3.15 -15.07 -0.66
N VAL A 30 3.21 -15.35 -1.95
CA VAL A 30 2.22 -16.15 -2.67
C VAL A 30 2.94 -17.25 -3.46
N PRO A 31 2.69 -18.52 -3.17
CA PRO A 31 1.78 -19.07 -2.15
C PRO A 31 2.25 -18.79 -0.71
N SER A 32 1.28 -18.65 0.21
CA SER A 32 1.55 -18.26 1.61
C SER A 32 2.33 -19.28 2.41
N CYS A 33 2.30 -20.55 2.00
CA CYS A 33 3.01 -21.65 2.68
C CYS A 33 2.74 -21.72 4.20
N GLY A 34 1.55 -21.29 4.62
CA GLY A 34 1.14 -21.28 6.03
C GLY A 34 1.51 -20.00 6.80
N VAL A 35 2.11 -19.02 6.14
CA VAL A 35 2.34 -17.67 6.69
C VAL A 35 1.28 -16.74 6.14
N GLU A 36 0.23 -16.51 6.92
CA GLU A 36 -0.96 -15.80 6.47
C GLU A 36 -1.03 -14.34 6.96
N ASP A 37 0.06 -13.84 7.54
CA ASP A 37 0.12 -12.46 8.01
C ASP A 37 0.22 -11.48 6.83
N ALA A 38 -0.26 -10.26 7.07
CA ALA A 38 -0.27 -9.20 6.09
C ALA A 38 0.39 -7.94 6.67
N ALA A 39 1.18 -7.28 5.86
CA ALA A 39 1.84 -6.03 6.21
C ALA A 39 1.97 -5.09 5.02
N CYS A 40 2.09 -3.79 5.29
CA CYS A 40 2.60 -2.87 4.28
C CYS A 40 4.14 -3.11 4.14
N VAL A 41 4.72 -2.96 3.02
CA VAL A 41 4.24 -2.55 1.68
C VAL A 41 3.89 -3.78 0.83
N TRP A 42 4.12 -4.98 1.39
CA TRP A 42 3.97 -6.25 0.68
C TRP A 42 2.57 -6.43 0.10
N GLY A 43 1.53 -6.30 0.94
CA GLY A 43 0.15 -6.46 0.51
C GLY A 43 -0.34 -5.37 -0.46
N ASP A 44 0.28 -4.20 -0.44
CA ASP A 44 -0.03 -3.09 -1.36
C ASP A 44 0.26 -3.44 -2.83
N ALA A 45 0.98 -4.55 -3.07
CA ALA A 45 1.15 -5.15 -4.40
C ALA A 45 -0.20 -5.39 -5.09
N ALA A 46 -1.26 -5.73 -4.33
CA ALA A 46 -2.61 -5.91 -4.86
C ALA A 46 -3.18 -4.65 -5.54
N CYS A 47 -2.76 -3.47 -5.13
CA CYS A 47 -3.17 -2.19 -5.73
C CYS A 47 -2.14 -1.66 -6.72
N ILE A 48 -0.85 -1.69 -6.34
CA ILE A 48 0.23 -1.04 -7.09
C ILE A 48 0.52 -1.75 -8.41
N ILE A 49 0.55 -3.09 -8.43
CA ILE A 49 0.92 -3.83 -9.63
C ILE A 49 -0.14 -3.67 -10.73
N PRO A 50 -1.46 -3.93 -10.51
CA PRO A 50 -2.45 -3.77 -11.56
C PRO A 50 -2.55 -2.33 -12.06
N TRP A 51 -2.40 -1.33 -11.16
CA TRP A 51 -2.37 0.07 -11.55
C TRP A 51 -1.19 0.38 -12.47
N ASN A 52 0.01 -0.10 -12.15
CA ASN A 52 1.20 0.09 -12.98
C ASN A 52 1.07 -0.63 -14.32
N LEU A 53 0.53 -1.86 -14.36
CA LEU A 53 0.28 -2.55 -15.63
C LEU A 53 -0.66 -1.74 -16.53
N TYR A 54 -1.74 -1.20 -15.96
CA TYR A 54 -2.62 -0.30 -16.71
C TYR A 54 -1.89 0.93 -17.24
N LEU A 55 -1.06 1.58 -16.41
CA LEU A 55 -0.32 2.78 -16.85
C LEU A 55 0.69 2.49 -17.95
N PHE A 56 1.35 1.32 -17.93
CA PHE A 56 2.39 0.97 -18.90
C PHE A 56 1.83 0.38 -20.21
N TYR A 57 0.75 -0.39 -20.13
CA TYR A 57 0.20 -1.11 -21.29
C TYR A 57 -1.09 -0.48 -21.84
N GLY A 58 -1.75 0.40 -21.10
CA GLY A 58 -3.01 1.01 -21.49
C GLY A 58 -4.22 0.08 -21.50
N ASP A 59 -4.04 -1.16 -21.01
CA ASP A 59 -5.08 -2.18 -20.98
C ASP A 59 -5.85 -2.12 -19.66
N LYS A 60 -7.10 -1.66 -19.75
CA LYS A 60 -7.96 -1.56 -18.56
C LYS A 60 -8.52 -2.91 -18.10
N SER A 61 -8.42 -3.98 -18.89
CA SER A 61 -8.93 -5.29 -18.50
C SER A 61 -8.26 -5.81 -17.22
N ILE A 62 -6.98 -5.48 -17.02
CA ILE A 62 -6.29 -5.84 -15.78
C ILE A 62 -6.91 -5.18 -14.55
N LEU A 63 -7.42 -3.95 -14.68
CA LEU A 63 -8.14 -3.29 -13.59
C LEU A 63 -9.52 -3.94 -13.37
N GLU A 64 -10.23 -4.29 -14.45
CA GLU A 64 -11.51 -5.01 -14.38
C GLU A 64 -11.34 -6.34 -13.63
N ASP A 65 -10.31 -7.12 -13.99
CA ASP A 65 -10.02 -8.42 -13.38
C ASP A 65 -9.58 -8.32 -11.91
N GLN A 66 -8.86 -7.25 -11.54
CA GLN A 66 -8.25 -7.12 -10.22
C GLN A 66 -9.00 -6.18 -9.27
N PHE A 67 -10.04 -5.48 -9.72
CA PHE A 67 -10.71 -4.46 -8.93
C PHE A 67 -11.24 -4.98 -7.58
N VAL A 68 -11.79 -6.19 -7.56
CA VAL A 68 -12.27 -6.83 -6.33
C VAL A 68 -11.11 -7.08 -5.36
N SER A 69 -9.97 -7.57 -5.84
CA SER A 69 -8.77 -7.78 -5.04
C SER A 69 -8.23 -6.45 -4.47
N MET A 70 -8.12 -5.43 -5.31
CA MET A 70 -7.69 -4.09 -4.92
C MET A 70 -8.56 -3.51 -3.79
N LYS A 71 -9.89 -3.56 -3.96
CA LYS A 71 -10.86 -3.15 -2.93
C LYS A 71 -10.70 -3.94 -1.65
N SER A 72 -10.63 -5.27 -1.77
CA SER A 72 -10.56 -6.16 -0.61
C SER A 72 -9.34 -5.88 0.26
N TRP A 73 -8.22 -5.48 -0.35
CA TRP A 73 -7.02 -5.07 0.39
C TRP A 73 -7.27 -3.81 1.21
N VAL A 74 -7.79 -2.76 0.59
CA VAL A 74 -8.07 -1.50 1.30
C VAL A 74 -9.16 -1.67 2.36
N ASP A 75 -10.23 -2.42 2.05
CA ASP A 75 -11.31 -2.70 3.00
C ASP A 75 -10.80 -3.56 4.19
N TYR A 76 -9.84 -4.47 3.96
CA TYR A 76 -9.16 -5.20 5.04
C TYR A 76 -8.39 -4.24 5.96
N ILE A 77 -7.58 -3.34 5.41
CA ILE A 77 -6.86 -2.34 6.22
C ILE A 77 -7.85 -1.49 7.01
N THR A 78 -8.89 -0.97 6.36
CA THR A 78 -9.94 -0.18 7.01
C THR A 78 -10.58 -0.92 8.19
N LYS A 79 -10.84 -2.23 8.02
CA LYS A 79 -11.39 -3.07 9.09
C LYS A 79 -10.43 -3.26 10.26
N VAL A 80 -9.14 -3.43 9.96
CA VAL A 80 -8.10 -3.59 11.01
C VAL A 80 -7.83 -2.27 11.71
N ASP A 81 -7.84 -1.18 10.98
CA ASP A 81 -7.70 0.17 11.53
C ASP A 81 -8.84 0.50 12.51
N GLY A 82 -10.08 0.19 12.16
CA GLY A 82 -11.23 0.54 12.98
C GLY A 82 -11.29 2.05 13.24
N ASP A 83 -11.24 2.45 14.50
CA ASP A 83 -11.28 3.85 14.94
C ASP A 83 -9.87 4.44 15.27
N ASN A 84 -8.79 3.74 14.89
CA ASN A 84 -7.42 4.17 15.24
C ASN A 84 -6.88 5.29 14.34
N HIS A 85 -7.57 5.62 13.25
CA HIS A 85 -7.15 6.62 12.27
C HIS A 85 -5.74 6.36 11.71
N GLY A 86 -5.50 5.13 11.27
CA GLY A 86 -4.25 4.71 10.67
C GLY A 86 -3.95 3.23 10.91
N TRP A 87 -3.22 2.60 10.03
CA TRP A 87 -2.87 1.18 10.15
C TRP A 87 -1.76 0.97 11.17
N ARG A 88 -2.16 0.86 12.44
CA ARG A 88 -1.31 0.84 13.63
C ARG A 88 -1.42 -0.48 14.38
N TYR A 89 -0.50 -0.64 15.33
CA TYR A 89 -0.52 -1.74 16.32
C TYR A 89 -0.43 -3.14 15.73
N VAL A 90 0.04 -3.27 14.51
CA VAL A 90 0.35 -4.53 13.85
C VAL A 90 1.78 -4.50 13.32
N PHE A 91 2.35 -5.65 13.06
CA PHE A 91 3.70 -5.74 12.53
C PHE A 91 3.75 -5.22 11.09
N HIS A 92 4.75 -4.38 10.81
CA HIS A 92 5.12 -3.96 9.47
C HIS A 92 6.61 -4.13 9.25
N PHE A 93 7.02 -4.38 8.01
CA PHE A 93 8.45 -4.49 7.66
C PHE A 93 9.15 -3.12 7.60
N GLY A 94 8.39 -2.04 7.50
CA GLY A 94 8.95 -0.70 7.43
C GLY A 94 9.94 -0.54 6.26
N ASP A 95 11.05 0.11 6.55
CA ASP A 95 12.17 0.33 5.63
C ASP A 95 13.17 -0.83 5.72
N TRP A 96 12.73 -2.01 5.27
CA TRP A 96 13.48 -3.25 5.42
C TRP A 96 14.80 -3.22 4.64
N LEU A 97 15.87 -3.65 5.28
CA LEU A 97 17.24 -3.68 4.76
C LEU A 97 17.85 -2.29 4.47
N ALA A 98 17.27 -1.22 4.98
CA ALA A 98 17.90 0.09 4.90
C ALA A 98 19.20 0.10 5.73
N LEU A 99 20.20 0.81 5.22
CA LEU A 99 21.55 0.83 5.83
C LEU A 99 21.68 1.83 6.98
N ASP A 100 20.62 2.56 7.30
CA ASP A 100 20.57 3.57 8.35
C ASP A 100 20.02 3.06 9.68
N ASN A 101 19.94 1.74 9.86
CA ASN A 101 19.50 1.15 11.10
C ASN A 101 20.37 1.63 12.28
N PRO A 102 19.77 2.24 13.32
CA PRO A 102 20.52 2.75 14.47
C PRO A 102 21.09 1.63 15.37
N VAL A 103 20.52 0.43 15.28
CA VAL A 103 20.98 -0.75 16.04
C VAL A 103 21.84 -1.61 15.13
N GLN A 104 23.11 -1.75 15.50
CA GLN A 104 24.07 -2.56 14.75
C GLN A 104 23.98 -4.03 15.18
N GLY A 105 23.78 -4.95 14.24
CA GLY A 105 23.77 -6.39 14.49
C GLY A 105 23.10 -7.15 13.35
N ALA A 106 23.49 -8.41 13.16
CA ALA A 106 22.99 -9.25 12.06
C ALA A 106 21.48 -9.57 12.15
N GLU A 107 20.85 -9.30 13.29
CA GLU A 107 19.42 -9.56 13.51
C GLU A 107 18.53 -8.35 13.26
N GLN A 108 19.12 -7.16 13.08
CA GLN A 108 18.37 -5.92 12.84
C GLN A 108 18.34 -5.60 11.35
N VAL A 109 17.24 -5.93 10.73
CA VAL A 109 17.03 -5.73 9.28
C VAL A 109 16.15 -4.51 8.95
N MET A 110 15.52 -3.89 9.97
CA MET A 110 14.67 -2.71 9.78
C MET A 110 15.51 -1.45 9.77
N GLY A 111 15.23 -0.53 8.84
CA GLY A 111 15.82 0.80 8.81
C GLY A 111 15.31 1.72 9.92
N ALA A 112 15.79 2.95 9.92
CA ALA A 112 15.42 3.96 10.92
C ALA A 112 14.09 4.69 10.63
N THR A 113 13.46 4.43 9.48
CA THR A 113 12.18 5.05 9.14
C THR A 113 11.07 4.42 9.96
N ASP A 114 10.23 5.26 10.57
CA ASP A 114 9.08 4.82 11.34
C ASP A 114 8.15 3.91 10.52
N GLU A 115 7.84 2.74 11.07
CA GLU A 115 7.07 1.70 10.38
C GLU A 115 5.62 2.13 10.18
N GLU A 116 5.02 2.80 11.16
CA GLU A 116 3.64 3.27 11.09
C GLU A 116 3.51 4.44 10.11
N PHE A 117 4.53 5.30 9.99
CA PHE A 117 4.57 6.32 8.94
C PHE A 117 4.45 5.68 7.55
N ILE A 118 5.24 4.65 7.28
CA ILE A 118 5.22 3.95 5.99
C ILE A 118 3.86 3.27 5.79
N ALA A 119 3.34 2.57 6.81
CA ALA A 119 2.08 1.86 6.73
C ALA A 119 0.89 2.81 6.46
N ASN A 120 0.80 3.90 7.20
CA ASN A 120 -0.27 4.90 7.04
C ASN A 120 -0.20 5.58 5.67
N LEU A 121 1.01 5.90 5.22
CA LEU A 121 1.20 6.49 3.89
C LEU A 121 0.77 5.52 2.78
N TYR A 122 1.14 4.24 2.86
CA TYR A 122 0.76 3.26 1.85
C TYR A 122 -0.73 2.89 1.91
N TYR A 123 -1.36 2.99 3.08
CA TYR A 123 -2.82 2.90 3.18
C TYR A 123 -3.49 4.02 2.37
N ALA A 124 -3.05 5.28 2.55
CA ALA A 124 -3.55 6.41 1.77
C ALA A 124 -3.32 6.23 0.26
N ILE A 125 -2.12 5.77 -0.13
CA ILE A 125 -1.75 5.52 -1.52
C ILE A 125 -2.63 4.43 -2.14
N SER A 126 -2.79 3.29 -1.47
CA SER A 126 -3.60 2.17 -1.96
C SER A 126 -5.07 2.56 -2.11
N ALA A 127 -5.63 3.30 -1.15
CA ALA A 127 -6.98 3.86 -1.26
C ALA A 127 -7.11 4.78 -2.50
N GLY A 128 -6.15 5.69 -2.70
CA GLY A 128 -6.12 6.58 -3.85
C GLY A 128 -6.00 5.85 -5.19
N ILE A 129 -5.23 4.75 -5.23
CA ILE A 129 -5.12 3.89 -6.42
C ILE A 129 -6.46 3.21 -6.72
N VAL A 130 -7.15 2.66 -5.69
CA VAL A 130 -8.48 2.06 -5.87
C VAL A 130 -9.48 3.09 -6.40
N GLY A 131 -9.47 4.31 -5.84
CA GLY A 131 -10.32 5.41 -6.33
C GLY A 131 -10.05 5.76 -7.80
N LYS A 132 -8.78 5.83 -8.20
CA LYS A 132 -8.40 6.08 -9.60
C LYS A 132 -8.83 4.94 -10.52
N ALA A 133 -8.62 3.69 -10.11
CA ALA A 133 -9.06 2.52 -10.86
C ALA A 133 -10.58 2.49 -11.03
N ALA A 134 -11.33 2.79 -9.96
CA ALA A 134 -12.78 2.94 -10.01
C ALA A 134 -13.22 4.00 -11.05
N GLY A 135 -12.53 5.14 -11.08
CA GLY A 135 -12.78 6.20 -12.06
C GLY A 135 -12.57 5.74 -13.51
N VAL A 136 -11.49 4.98 -13.79
CA VAL A 136 -11.22 4.39 -15.11
C VAL A 136 -12.31 3.39 -15.52
N LEU A 137 -12.83 2.63 -14.55
CA LEU A 137 -13.87 1.62 -14.77
C LEU A 137 -15.30 2.20 -14.77
N GLY A 138 -15.47 3.47 -14.41
CA GLY A 138 -16.78 4.14 -14.35
C GLY A 138 -17.59 3.83 -13.10
N TYR A 139 -16.96 3.32 -12.03
CA TYR A 139 -17.60 3.02 -10.73
C TYR A 139 -17.58 4.28 -9.84
N ARG A 140 -18.57 5.16 -10.01
CA ARG A 140 -18.57 6.49 -9.39
C ARG A 140 -18.63 6.45 -7.86
N GLU A 141 -19.46 5.60 -7.29
CA GLU A 141 -19.61 5.49 -5.84
C GLU A 141 -18.30 5.02 -5.18
N GLU A 142 -17.67 4.01 -5.76
CA GLU A 142 -16.36 3.53 -5.30
C GLU A 142 -15.27 4.59 -5.50
N GLN A 143 -15.30 5.30 -6.61
CA GLN A 143 -14.36 6.38 -6.85
C GLN A 143 -14.43 7.43 -5.75
N GLU A 144 -15.62 7.94 -5.44
CA GLU A 144 -15.83 8.96 -4.40
C GLU A 144 -15.43 8.42 -3.02
N LYS A 145 -15.85 7.19 -2.68
CA LYS A 145 -15.52 6.53 -1.41
C LYS A 145 -14.01 6.45 -1.18
N TYR A 146 -13.27 5.88 -2.14
CA TYR A 146 -11.85 5.62 -1.94
C TYR A 146 -10.97 6.85 -2.16
N GLN A 147 -11.39 7.82 -2.95
CA GLN A 147 -10.73 9.12 -3.02
C GLN A 147 -10.84 9.86 -1.68
N LYS A 148 -12.04 9.91 -1.11
CA LYS A 148 -12.25 10.52 0.21
C LYS A 148 -11.42 9.82 1.29
N LEU A 149 -11.43 8.49 1.33
CA LEU A 149 -10.61 7.72 2.27
C LEU A 149 -9.12 8.05 2.12
N SER A 150 -8.63 8.13 0.88
CA SER A 150 -7.24 8.51 0.61
C SER A 150 -6.90 9.90 1.14
N GLU A 151 -7.76 10.88 0.89
CA GLU A 151 -7.57 12.26 1.37
C GLU A 151 -7.55 12.32 2.91
N GLU A 152 -8.47 11.62 3.57
CA GLU A 152 -8.53 11.51 5.03
C GLU A 152 -7.25 10.90 5.60
N GLN A 153 -6.75 9.80 5.00
CA GLN A 153 -5.52 9.16 5.45
C GLN A 153 -4.26 9.99 5.15
N PHE A 154 -4.20 10.70 4.02
CA PHE A 154 -3.12 11.66 3.79
C PHE A 154 -3.13 12.79 4.82
N ALA A 155 -4.30 13.29 5.20
CA ALA A 155 -4.41 14.31 6.25
C ALA A 155 -3.90 13.80 7.61
N VAL A 156 -4.21 12.55 7.99
CA VAL A 156 -3.68 11.91 9.20
C VAL A 156 -2.14 11.85 9.16
N VAL A 157 -1.56 11.42 8.03
CA VAL A 157 -0.09 11.38 7.86
C VAL A 157 0.51 12.77 7.98
N GLN A 158 -0.11 13.79 7.37
CA GLN A 158 0.38 15.15 7.44
C GLN A 158 0.28 15.72 8.85
N GLU A 159 -0.82 15.52 9.56
CA GLU A 159 -1.01 15.99 10.91
C GLU A 159 0.00 15.39 11.90
N GLU A 160 0.30 14.10 11.75
CA GLU A 160 1.13 13.37 12.69
C GLU A 160 2.63 13.55 12.44
N TYR A 161 3.05 13.56 11.18
CA TYR A 161 4.47 13.46 10.83
C TYR A 161 5.05 14.75 10.24
N TYR A 162 4.24 15.81 10.10
CA TYR A 162 4.71 17.08 9.55
C TYR A 162 4.44 18.25 10.49
N SER A 163 5.39 19.17 10.53
CA SER A 163 5.21 20.44 11.25
C SER A 163 4.21 21.35 10.53
N ALA A 164 3.71 22.37 11.21
CA ALA A 164 2.84 23.40 10.63
C ALA A 164 3.47 24.14 9.42
N THR A 165 4.78 24.04 9.25
CA THR A 165 5.50 24.62 8.09
C THR A 165 5.76 23.60 6.98
N GLY A 166 5.14 22.42 7.04
CA GLY A 166 5.28 21.35 6.04
C GLY A 166 6.56 20.52 6.15
N ARG A 167 7.35 20.69 7.23
CA ARG A 167 8.60 19.95 7.39
C ARG A 167 8.33 18.54 7.97
N CYS A 168 8.80 17.49 7.27
CA CYS A 168 8.77 16.14 7.79
C CYS A 168 9.61 16.02 9.08
N CYS A 169 9.01 15.41 10.12
CA CYS A 169 9.68 15.18 11.40
C CYS A 169 10.66 14.00 11.36
N ILE A 170 10.47 13.06 10.42
CA ILE A 170 11.32 11.89 10.21
C ILE A 170 12.46 12.27 9.25
N LYS A 171 13.71 12.09 9.70
CA LYS A 171 14.90 12.55 8.97
C LYS A 171 15.67 11.41 8.30
N THR A 172 14.95 10.42 7.78
CA THR A 172 15.53 9.32 7.01
C THR A 172 15.45 9.60 5.52
N GLN A 173 16.31 8.97 4.73
CA GLN A 173 16.29 9.11 3.28
C GLN A 173 14.94 8.65 2.70
N THR A 174 14.42 7.53 3.18
CA THR A 174 13.15 6.96 2.73
C THR A 174 11.98 7.91 3.01
N ALA A 175 11.87 8.45 4.23
CA ALA A 175 10.80 9.39 4.57
C ALA A 175 10.86 10.67 3.70
N LEU A 176 12.05 11.21 3.46
CA LEU A 176 12.22 12.39 2.61
C LEU A 176 11.88 12.12 1.15
N LEU A 177 12.27 10.96 0.60
CA LEU A 177 11.90 10.56 -0.76
C LEU A 177 10.40 10.35 -0.92
N LEU A 178 9.74 9.73 0.06
CA LEU A 178 8.29 9.56 0.08
C LEU A 178 7.58 10.90 0.18
N THR A 179 8.08 11.82 1.01
CA THR A 179 7.57 13.21 1.11
C THR A 179 7.58 13.91 -0.25
N LEU A 180 8.70 13.84 -0.96
CA LEU A 180 8.85 14.46 -2.29
C LEU A 180 7.95 13.79 -3.34
N LYS A 181 7.91 12.47 -3.36
CA LYS A 181 7.15 11.69 -4.35
C LYS A 181 5.65 11.93 -4.26
N TYR A 182 5.12 12.08 -3.05
CA TYR A 182 3.69 12.22 -2.80
C TYR A 182 3.25 13.63 -2.41
N HIS A 183 4.17 14.62 -2.50
CA HIS A 183 3.89 16.05 -2.25
C HIS A 183 3.25 16.30 -0.88
N LEU A 184 3.81 15.70 0.18
CA LEU A 184 3.26 15.75 1.54
C LEU A 184 3.64 17.02 2.32
N SER A 185 4.53 17.84 1.79
CA SER A 185 5.02 19.09 2.41
C SER A 185 4.34 20.32 1.85
#